data_74fdbb8fe50ce4a8eb7567c0161a6089
#
_entry.id   74fdbb8fe50ce4a8eb7567c0161a6089
#
_cell.length_a   1.000
_cell.length_b   1.000
_cell.length_c   1.000
_cell.angle_alpha   90.00
_cell.angle_beta   90.00
_cell.angle_gamma   90.00
#
_symmetry.space_group_name_H-M   'P 1'
#
loop_
_entity.id
_entity.type
_entity.pdbx_description
1 polymer ?
#
loop_
_entity_poly.entity_id
_entity_poly.type
_entity_poly.pdbx_seq_one_letter_code
_entity_poly.pdbx_strand_id
1 'polypeptide(L)'
;MTKNEFEEILKKISNYTDYIYLHVKGEPLLHPEIIEFINLASKYHLKVNLTTNGTLFKELAKSLGKTKALHKINFSLHSENNLDDYPECIFDNIKYLPKDTTVIYRFWTLHDNKLDKKSQEIVHKIEKYYNLSQETVDKIKNENNIKINSTIYVDKDNAFIWPEESSYQSNGY
;
A
#
# COMPACT_ATOMS: atom_id res chain seq x y z
N MET A 1 -16.37 -4.56 -10.82
CA MET A 1 -17.00 -3.21 -10.77
C MET A 1 -16.68 -2.48 -12.06
N THR A 2 -17.68 -1.98 -12.73
CA THR A 2 -17.53 -1.16 -13.93
C THR A 2 -17.28 0.30 -13.56
N LYS A 3 -16.80 1.10 -14.51
CA LYS A 3 -16.59 2.55 -14.34
C LYS A 3 -17.88 3.27 -13.89
N ASN A 4 -19.01 2.91 -14.51
CA ASN A 4 -20.31 3.56 -14.19
C ASN A 4 -20.75 3.24 -12.76
N GLU A 5 -20.61 1.98 -12.33
CA GLU A 5 -20.92 1.58 -10.94
C GLU A 5 -20.02 2.31 -9.94
N PHE A 6 -18.72 2.44 -10.27
CA PHE A 6 -17.78 3.17 -9.43
C PHE A 6 -18.13 4.67 -9.35
N GLU A 7 -18.49 5.29 -10.48
CA GLU A 7 -18.90 6.70 -10.51
C GLU A 7 -20.16 6.98 -9.68
N GLU A 8 -21.14 6.06 -9.70
CA GLU A 8 -22.34 6.18 -8.86
C GLU A 8 -22.01 6.08 -7.36
N ILE A 9 -21.01 5.27 -7.00
CA ILE A 9 -20.54 5.22 -5.60
C ILE A 9 -19.87 6.55 -5.24
N LEU A 10 -18.96 7.07 -6.08
CA LEU A 10 -18.27 8.34 -5.81
C LEU A 10 -19.25 9.49 -5.62
N LYS A 11 -20.30 9.60 -6.46
CA LYS A 11 -21.35 10.61 -6.31
C LYS A 11 -22.02 10.56 -4.95
N LYS A 12 -22.30 9.34 -4.44
CA LYS A 12 -22.98 9.15 -3.16
C LYS A 12 -22.11 9.52 -1.97
N ILE A 13 -20.80 9.20 -2.03
CA ILE A 13 -19.92 9.34 -0.87
C ILE A 13 -19.17 10.68 -0.83
N SER A 14 -19.02 11.40 -1.93
CA SER A 14 -18.21 12.62 -2.03
C SER A 14 -18.63 13.75 -1.07
N ASN A 15 -19.89 13.75 -0.60
CA ASN A 15 -20.35 14.72 0.41
C ASN A 15 -20.03 14.31 1.86
N TYR A 16 -19.49 13.12 2.08
CA TYR A 16 -19.32 12.54 3.41
C TYR A 16 -17.86 12.21 3.74
N THR A 17 -16.97 12.15 2.74
CA THR A 17 -15.56 11.83 2.92
C THR A 17 -14.69 12.51 1.88
N ASP A 18 -13.44 12.80 2.25
CA ASP A 18 -12.41 13.29 1.33
C ASP A 18 -11.52 12.16 0.78
N TYR A 19 -11.66 10.95 1.31
CA TYR A 19 -10.77 9.83 1.00
C TYR A 19 -11.53 8.57 0.62
N ILE A 20 -10.97 7.85 -0.35
CA ILE A 20 -11.37 6.47 -0.64
C ILE A 20 -10.15 5.55 -0.54
N TYR A 21 -10.43 4.30 -0.18
CA TYR A 21 -9.41 3.27 0.02
C TYR A 21 -9.65 2.14 -0.97
N LEU A 22 -8.68 1.91 -1.86
CA LEU A 22 -8.69 0.80 -2.81
C LEU A 22 -7.81 -0.32 -2.27
N HIS A 23 -8.44 -1.23 -1.52
CA HIS A 23 -7.78 -2.36 -0.87
C HIS A 23 -8.80 -3.42 -0.39
N VAL A 24 -8.40 -4.31 0.52
CA VAL A 24 -9.11 -5.33 1.29
C VAL A 24 -9.11 -6.70 0.61
N LYS A 25 -9.76 -6.90 -0.52
CA LYS A 25 -9.75 -8.21 -1.20
C LYS A 25 -9.18 -8.05 -2.60
N GLY A 26 -8.17 -8.86 -2.90
CA GLY A 26 -7.49 -8.89 -4.19
C GLY A 26 -6.41 -7.80 -4.33
N GLU A 27 -5.87 -7.68 -5.52
CA GLU A 27 -4.82 -6.73 -5.91
C GLU A 27 -5.42 -5.63 -6.79
N PRO A 28 -5.51 -4.37 -6.32
CA PRO A 28 -6.12 -3.30 -7.10
C PRO A 28 -5.45 -3.04 -8.45
N LEU A 29 -4.12 -3.22 -8.54
CA LEU A 29 -3.39 -3.00 -9.78
C LEU A 29 -3.69 -4.04 -10.87
N LEU A 30 -4.38 -5.14 -10.54
CA LEU A 30 -4.92 -6.08 -11.53
C LEU A 30 -6.16 -5.56 -12.26
N HIS A 31 -6.84 -4.53 -11.70
CA HIS A 31 -8.04 -4.01 -12.35
C HIS A 31 -7.68 -3.21 -13.60
N PRO A 32 -8.19 -3.58 -14.79
CA PRO A 32 -7.77 -2.97 -16.05
C PRO A 32 -8.06 -1.46 -16.13
N GLU A 33 -9.08 -0.98 -15.42
CA GLU A 33 -9.48 0.42 -15.40
C GLU A 33 -9.01 1.17 -14.14
N ILE A 34 -8.01 0.65 -13.40
CA ILE A 34 -7.58 1.25 -12.12
C ILE A 34 -7.15 2.72 -12.27
N ILE A 35 -6.43 3.05 -13.33
CA ILE A 35 -5.99 4.42 -13.61
C ILE A 35 -7.18 5.34 -13.86
N GLU A 36 -8.20 4.84 -14.57
CA GLU A 36 -9.43 5.59 -14.82
C GLU A 36 -10.23 5.81 -13.54
N PHE A 37 -10.29 4.81 -12.64
CA PHE A 37 -10.93 4.94 -11.33
C PHE A 37 -10.27 6.02 -10.48
N ILE A 38 -8.93 6.05 -10.44
CA ILE A 38 -8.20 7.08 -9.71
C ILE A 38 -8.46 8.47 -10.31
N ASN A 39 -8.46 8.59 -11.64
CA ASN A 39 -8.78 9.85 -12.31
C ASN A 39 -10.23 10.28 -12.08
N LEU A 40 -11.15 9.32 -12.02
CA LEU A 40 -12.56 9.59 -11.75
C LEU A 40 -12.77 10.13 -10.33
N ALA A 41 -12.06 9.58 -9.34
CA ALA A 41 -12.08 10.09 -7.98
C ALA A 41 -11.70 11.59 -7.91
N SER A 42 -10.74 12.03 -8.73
CA SER A 42 -10.34 13.43 -8.82
C SER A 42 -11.48 14.37 -9.23
N LYS A 43 -12.42 13.92 -10.08
CA LYS A 43 -13.60 14.72 -10.49
C LYS A 43 -14.54 15.02 -9.32
N TYR A 44 -14.54 14.14 -8.34
CA TYR A 44 -15.37 14.25 -7.13
C TYR A 44 -14.59 14.78 -5.93
N HIS A 45 -13.40 15.36 -6.17
CA HIS A 45 -12.50 15.90 -5.15
C HIS A 45 -12.05 14.89 -4.08
N LEU A 46 -12.14 13.60 -4.40
CA LEU A 46 -11.73 12.53 -3.50
C LEU A 46 -10.26 12.17 -3.71
N LYS A 47 -9.57 11.93 -2.61
CA LYS A 47 -8.19 11.45 -2.56
C LYS A 47 -8.17 9.93 -2.46
N VAL A 48 -7.27 9.29 -3.19
CA VAL A 48 -7.17 7.83 -3.24
C VAL A 48 -6.01 7.34 -2.39
N ASN A 49 -6.30 6.45 -1.47
CA ASN A 49 -5.34 5.62 -0.75
C ASN A 49 -5.34 4.21 -1.35
N LEU A 50 -4.24 3.83 -1.97
CA LEU A 50 -4.07 2.56 -2.66
C LEU A 50 -3.22 1.61 -1.81
N THR A 51 -3.62 0.34 -1.69
CA THR A 51 -2.77 -0.71 -1.10
C THR A 51 -2.55 -1.80 -2.14
N THR A 52 -1.30 -2.17 -2.35
CA THR A 52 -0.88 -3.12 -3.38
C THR A 52 0.26 -4.00 -2.88
N ASN A 53 0.39 -5.19 -3.44
CA ASN A 53 1.59 -6.04 -3.26
C ASN A 53 2.80 -5.55 -4.09
N GLY A 54 2.59 -4.58 -4.98
CA GLY A 54 3.64 -3.95 -5.77
C GLY A 54 4.12 -4.72 -7.00
N THR A 55 3.62 -5.92 -7.25
CA THR A 55 4.11 -6.78 -8.37
C THR A 55 3.90 -6.18 -9.75
N LEU A 56 2.82 -5.41 -9.92
CA LEU A 56 2.48 -4.73 -11.18
C LEU A 56 2.85 -3.24 -11.18
N PHE A 57 3.52 -2.79 -10.12
CA PHE A 57 3.80 -1.36 -9.96
C PHE A 57 4.75 -0.82 -11.04
N LYS A 58 5.78 -1.58 -11.41
CA LYS A 58 6.76 -1.21 -12.44
C LYS A 58 6.11 -0.80 -13.75
N GLU A 59 5.12 -1.58 -14.21
CA GLU A 59 4.39 -1.35 -15.46
C GLU A 59 3.46 -0.14 -15.36
N LEU A 60 2.87 0.09 -14.18
CA LEU A 60 1.83 1.10 -13.99
C LEU A 60 2.34 2.42 -13.39
N ALA A 61 3.57 2.48 -12.87
CA ALA A 61 4.11 3.63 -12.14
C ALA A 61 4.01 4.94 -12.93
N LYS A 62 4.36 4.93 -14.23
CA LYS A 62 4.26 6.11 -15.09
C LYS A 62 2.81 6.57 -15.31
N SER A 63 1.86 5.64 -15.35
CA SER A 63 0.44 5.96 -15.51
C SER A 63 -0.15 6.47 -14.20
N LEU A 64 0.20 5.86 -13.08
CA LEU A 64 -0.13 6.33 -11.73
C LEU A 64 0.41 7.74 -11.49
N GLY A 65 1.62 8.03 -11.96
CA GLY A 65 2.26 9.34 -11.86
C GLY A 65 1.53 10.48 -12.58
N LYS A 66 0.64 10.15 -13.51
CA LYS A 66 -0.21 11.14 -14.23
C LYS A 66 -1.56 11.39 -13.55
N THR A 67 -1.89 10.62 -12.53
CA THR A 67 -3.15 10.76 -11.79
C THR A 67 -3.07 11.93 -10.79
N LYS A 68 -4.20 12.61 -10.55
CA LYS A 68 -4.27 13.75 -9.62
C LYS A 68 -4.80 13.39 -8.23
N ALA A 69 -5.51 12.26 -8.12
CA ALA A 69 -6.16 11.85 -6.88
C ALA A 69 -5.30 10.90 -6.03
N LEU A 70 -4.21 10.34 -6.56
CA LEU A 70 -3.37 9.42 -5.80
C LEU A 70 -2.66 10.18 -4.67
N HIS A 71 -3.15 9.98 -3.45
CA HIS A 71 -2.66 10.63 -2.25
C HIS A 71 -1.65 9.77 -1.48
N LYS A 72 -1.95 8.48 -1.37
CA LYS A 72 -1.12 7.53 -0.64
C LYS A 72 -1.05 6.19 -1.36
N ILE A 73 0.10 5.55 -1.34
CA ILE A 73 0.29 4.18 -1.77
C ILE A 73 1.00 3.37 -0.68
N ASN A 74 0.37 2.27 -0.28
CA ASN A 74 0.95 1.31 0.65
C ASN A 74 1.43 0.08 -0.14
N PHE A 75 2.69 -0.24 -0.06
CA PHE A 75 3.26 -1.47 -0.58
C PHE A 75 3.35 -2.52 0.51
N SER A 76 2.57 -3.59 0.40
CA SER A 76 2.65 -4.74 1.30
C SER A 76 3.83 -5.62 0.91
N LEU A 77 4.98 -5.44 1.58
CA LEU A 77 6.26 -6.05 1.19
C LEU A 77 6.47 -7.48 1.73
N HIS A 78 5.42 -8.13 2.21
CA HIS A 78 5.47 -9.53 2.67
C HIS A 78 5.19 -10.54 1.56
N SER A 79 4.71 -10.09 0.40
CA SER A 79 4.35 -10.96 -0.72
C SER A 79 5.57 -11.65 -1.30
N GLU A 80 5.57 -12.98 -1.26
CA GLU A 80 6.55 -13.77 -1.98
C GLU A 80 6.24 -13.74 -3.46
N ASN A 81 6.99 -12.95 -4.17
CA ASN A 81 6.95 -12.97 -5.60
C ASN A 81 8.29 -13.49 -6.08
N ASN A 82 8.26 -14.49 -6.95
CA ASN A 82 9.44 -15.01 -7.65
C ASN A 82 9.94 -13.99 -8.70
N LEU A 83 9.86 -12.70 -8.38
CA LEU A 83 10.40 -11.63 -9.21
C LEU A 83 11.82 -11.34 -8.76
N ASP A 84 12.78 -11.53 -9.67
CA ASP A 84 14.22 -11.40 -9.38
C ASP A 84 14.61 -10.00 -8.88
N ASP A 85 13.85 -8.96 -9.27
CA ASP A 85 14.10 -7.56 -8.94
C ASP A 85 13.17 -6.99 -7.85
N TYR A 86 12.45 -7.84 -7.11
CA TYR A 86 11.59 -7.41 -6.01
C TYR A 86 12.37 -7.33 -4.67
N PRO A 87 12.23 -6.27 -3.86
CA PRO A 87 11.36 -5.09 -4.02
C PRO A 87 12.01 -3.90 -4.73
N GLU A 88 13.22 -4.04 -5.26
CA GLU A 88 13.98 -2.95 -5.87
C GLU A 88 13.24 -2.31 -7.05
N CYS A 89 12.46 -3.09 -7.80
CA CYS A 89 11.60 -2.58 -8.86
C CYS A 89 10.57 -1.56 -8.36
N ILE A 90 10.13 -1.68 -7.09
CA ILE A 90 9.26 -0.68 -6.46
C ILE A 90 10.06 0.59 -6.20
N PHE A 91 11.22 0.47 -5.54
CA PHE A 91 12.05 1.62 -5.16
C PHE A 91 12.45 2.47 -6.36
N ASP A 92 12.86 1.82 -7.46
CA ASP A 92 13.30 2.48 -8.70
C ASP A 92 12.17 3.25 -9.41
N ASN A 93 10.93 2.82 -9.22
CA ASN A 93 9.79 3.37 -9.94
C ASN A 93 8.96 4.39 -9.14
N ILE A 94 9.19 4.57 -7.84
CA ILE A 94 8.55 5.60 -7.02
C ILE A 94 8.76 7.01 -7.58
N LYS A 95 9.89 7.28 -8.21
CA LYS A 95 10.20 8.57 -8.85
C LYS A 95 9.17 9.04 -9.88
N TYR A 96 8.34 8.15 -10.40
CA TYR A 96 7.28 8.50 -11.35
C TYR A 96 5.98 8.94 -10.68
N LEU A 97 5.80 8.67 -9.39
CA LEU A 97 4.61 9.09 -8.64
C LEU A 97 4.53 10.62 -8.50
N PRO A 98 3.32 11.17 -8.29
CA PRO A 98 3.19 12.59 -7.93
C PRO A 98 4.03 12.91 -6.70
N LYS A 99 4.67 14.09 -6.69
CA LYS A 99 5.66 14.46 -5.65
C LYS A 99 5.10 14.46 -4.23
N ASP A 100 3.81 14.68 -4.09
CA ASP A 100 3.13 14.78 -2.79
C ASP A 100 2.53 13.43 -2.37
N THR A 101 2.67 12.37 -3.19
CA THR A 101 2.16 11.04 -2.83
C THR A 101 2.95 10.47 -1.68
N THR A 102 2.26 10.16 -0.59
CA THR A 102 2.85 9.43 0.53
C THR A 102 3.03 7.96 0.16
N VAL A 103 4.23 7.45 0.32
CA VAL A 103 4.59 6.04 0.10
C VAL A 103 4.83 5.37 1.43
N ILE A 104 4.21 4.22 1.65
CA ILE A 104 4.43 3.41 2.85
C ILE A 104 4.89 2.02 2.44
N TYR A 105 6.04 1.61 2.93
CA TYR A 105 6.50 0.23 2.92
C TYR A 105 5.95 -0.47 4.15
N ARG A 106 4.93 -1.31 3.97
CA ARG A 106 4.24 -1.98 5.06
C ARG A 106 4.68 -3.42 5.19
N PHE A 107 5.06 -3.78 6.41
CA PHE A 107 5.33 -5.14 6.83
C PHE A 107 4.19 -5.67 7.71
N TRP A 108 3.76 -6.89 7.44
CA TRP A 108 2.84 -7.60 8.32
C TRP A 108 3.62 -8.39 9.34
N THR A 109 3.29 -8.21 10.61
CA THR A 109 3.90 -8.91 11.73
C THR A 109 2.90 -9.86 12.36
N LEU A 110 3.41 -10.91 13.01
CA LEU A 110 2.62 -11.70 13.93
C LEU A 110 2.50 -10.97 15.27
N HIS A 111 1.81 -11.56 16.24
CA HIS A 111 1.38 -10.92 17.49
C HIS A 111 2.46 -10.23 18.35
N ASP A 112 3.74 -10.42 18.08
CA ASP A 112 4.85 -9.83 18.82
C ASP A 112 5.47 -8.58 18.17
N ASN A 113 4.88 -8.09 17.10
CA ASN A 113 5.37 -6.92 16.32
C ASN A 113 6.81 -7.08 15.77
N LYS A 114 7.31 -8.33 15.70
CA LYS A 114 8.64 -8.64 15.19
C LYS A 114 8.60 -8.95 13.69
N LEU A 115 9.61 -8.47 13.00
CA LEU A 115 9.84 -8.80 11.60
C LEU A 115 10.38 -10.23 11.49
N ASP A 116 9.79 -11.02 10.62
CA ASP A 116 10.31 -12.32 10.24
C ASP A 116 11.64 -12.18 9.45
N LYS A 117 12.32 -13.29 9.21
CA LYS A 117 13.61 -13.29 8.53
C LYS A 117 13.55 -12.61 7.16
N LYS A 118 12.49 -12.84 6.41
CA LYS A 118 12.29 -12.29 5.06
C LYS A 118 12.05 -10.78 5.11
N SER A 119 11.20 -10.32 6.00
CA SER A 119 10.99 -8.88 6.23
C SER A 119 12.29 -8.19 6.65
N GLN A 120 13.13 -8.84 7.46
CA GLN A 120 14.46 -8.31 7.81
C GLN A 120 15.39 -8.19 6.59
N GLU A 121 15.37 -9.16 5.67
CA GLU A 121 16.11 -9.10 4.41
C GLU A 121 15.64 -7.91 3.54
N ILE A 122 14.32 -7.66 3.48
CA ILE A 122 13.76 -6.50 2.76
C ILE A 122 14.16 -5.19 3.45
N VAL A 123 14.14 -5.11 4.77
CA VAL A 123 14.63 -3.94 5.51
C VAL A 123 16.09 -3.65 5.19
N HIS A 124 16.94 -4.68 5.07
CA HIS A 124 18.32 -4.49 4.66
C HIS A 124 18.47 -3.97 3.23
N LYS A 125 17.58 -4.37 2.30
CA LYS A 125 17.53 -3.79 0.95
C LYS A 125 17.10 -2.31 0.98
N ILE A 126 16.11 -1.96 1.82
CA ILE A 126 15.70 -0.56 2.04
C ILE A 126 16.87 0.27 2.61
N GLU A 127 17.56 -0.26 3.64
CA GLU A 127 18.75 0.37 4.22
C GLU A 127 19.79 0.72 3.15
N LYS A 128 20.16 -0.25 2.33
CA LYS A 128 21.15 -0.06 1.27
C LYS A 128 20.68 0.94 0.20
N TYR A 129 19.44 0.79 -0.25
CA TYR A 129 18.90 1.62 -1.33
C TYR A 129 18.80 3.09 -0.94
N TYR A 130 18.35 3.38 0.27
CA TYR A 130 18.17 4.74 0.79
C TYR A 130 19.36 5.26 1.61
N ASN A 131 20.43 4.47 1.75
CA ASN A 131 21.62 4.79 2.55
C ASN A 131 21.25 5.24 3.98
N LEU A 132 20.44 4.43 4.65
CA LEU A 132 19.93 4.75 5.99
C LEU A 132 21.00 4.57 7.06
N SER A 133 20.95 5.40 8.11
CA SER A 133 21.79 5.22 9.29
C SER A 133 21.37 3.99 10.10
N GLN A 134 22.30 3.41 10.87
CA GLN A 134 22.01 2.30 11.77
C GLN A 134 20.90 2.66 12.77
N GLU A 135 20.88 3.88 13.28
CA GLU A 135 19.82 4.37 14.18
C GLU A 135 18.44 4.29 13.50
N THR A 136 18.32 4.67 12.23
CA THR A 136 17.06 4.58 11.49
C THR A 136 16.63 3.14 11.28
N VAL A 137 17.57 2.26 10.97
CA VAL A 137 17.31 0.81 10.82
C VAL A 137 16.82 0.20 12.14
N ASP A 138 17.42 0.58 13.25
CA ASP A 138 17.02 0.10 14.57
C ASP A 138 15.61 0.60 14.94
N LYS A 139 15.26 1.84 14.59
CA LYS A 139 13.89 2.36 14.72
C LYS A 139 12.90 1.56 13.88
N ILE A 140 13.22 1.25 12.61
CA ILE A 140 12.37 0.42 11.74
C ILE A 140 12.07 -0.94 12.38
N LYS A 141 13.07 -1.55 13.04
CA LYS A 141 12.89 -2.86 13.70
C LYS A 141 11.99 -2.80 14.94
N ASN A 142 12.05 -1.71 15.69
CA ASN A 142 11.46 -1.61 17.04
C ASN A 142 10.21 -0.73 17.11
N GLU A 143 10.03 0.21 16.19
CA GLU A 143 8.95 1.19 16.20
C GLU A 143 8.10 1.09 14.94
N ASN A 144 6.95 1.75 14.92
CA ASN A 144 6.05 1.85 13.76
C ASN A 144 6.13 3.23 13.12
N ASN A 145 5.71 3.31 11.86
CA ASN A 145 5.56 4.58 11.13
C ASN A 145 6.85 5.41 11.07
N ILE A 146 7.97 4.78 10.72
CA ILE A 146 9.28 5.43 10.63
C ILE A 146 9.43 6.15 9.30
N LYS A 147 9.64 7.45 9.38
CA LYS A 147 9.92 8.29 8.21
C LYS A 147 11.36 8.10 7.75
N ILE A 148 11.56 7.78 6.46
CA ILE A 148 12.90 7.61 5.86
C ILE A 148 13.29 8.75 4.91
N ASN A 149 12.31 9.47 4.36
CA ASN A 149 12.54 10.73 3.65
C ASN A 149 11.27 11.63 3.65
N SER A 150 11.19 12.62 2.78
CA SER A 150 10.08 13.60 2.77
C SER A 150 8.70 12.96 2.64
N THR A 151 8.56 11.89 1.86
CA THR A 151 7.27 11.26 1.52
C THR A 151 7.24 9.75 1.74
N ILE A 152 8.36 9.11 2.11
CA ILE A 152 8.44 7.66 2.26
C ILE A 152 8.55 7.28 3.73
N TYR A 153 7.75 6.30 4.12
CA TYR A 153 7.68 5.75 5.47
C TYR A 153 7.81 4.23 5.43
N VAL A 154 8.30 3.66 6.52
CA VAL A 154 8.24 2.22 6.80
C VAL A 154 7.28 2.02 7.97
N ASP A 155 6.34 1.11 7.82
CA ASP A 155 5.34 0.82 8.84
C ASP A 155 5.20 -0.68 9.06
N LYS A 156 4.83 -1.04 10.28
CA LYS A 156 4.50 -2.43 10.65
C LYS A 156 3.07 -2.48 11.14
N ASP A 157 2.36 -3.52 10.76
CA ASP A 157 0.98 -3.75 11.19
C ASP A 157 0.79 -5.23 11.51
N ASN A 158 -0.13 -5.54 12.42
CA ASN A 158 -0.44 -6.92 12.73
C ASN A 158 -1.26 -7.56 11.61
N ALA A 159 -0.90 -8.78 11.25
CA ALA A 159 -1.65 -9.54 10.27
C ALA A 159 -3.10 -9.71 10.74
N PHE A 160 -4.04 -9.37 9.85
CA PHE A 160 -5.45 -9.53 10.14
C PHE A 160 -5.82 -11.01 10.10
N ILE A 161 -6.38 -11.50 11.20
CA ILE A 161 -6.89 -12.87 11.29
C ILE A 161 -8.39 -12.82 11.04
N TRP A 162 -8.84 -13.45 9.95
CA TRP A 162 -10.27 -13.59 9.69
C TRP A 162 -10.89 -14.52 10.75
N PRO A 163 -12.00 -14.13 11.38
CA PRO A 163 -12.72 -15.03 12.25
C PRO A 163 -13.10 -16.31 11.46
N GLU A 164 -12.76 -17.46 11.97
CA GLU A 164 -13.20 -18.71 11.38
C GLU A 164 -14.73 -18.85 11.52
N GLU A 165 -15.42 -19.40 10.54
CA GLU A 165 -16.89 -19.60 10.58
C GLU A 165 -17.32 -20.41 11.81
N SER A 166 -16.48 -21.31 12.31
CA SER A 166 -16.70 -22.08 13.54
C SER A 166 -16.80 -21.21 14.81
N SER A 167 -16.25 -20.02 14.82
CA SER A 167 -16.34 -19.12 15.99
C SER A 167 -17.70 -18.45 16.17
N TYR A 168 -18.56 -18.47 15.14
CA TYR A 168 -19.92 -17.93 15.19
C TYR A 168 -20.97 -18.91 15.70
N GLN A 169 -20.63 -20.22 15.84
CA GLN A 169 -21.58 -21.24 16.29
C GLN A 169 -21.62 -21.42 17.81
N SER A 170 -20.78 -20.78 18.60
CA SER A 170 -20.67 -20.99 20.04
C SER A 170 -21.48 -20.04 20.93
N ASN A 171 -22.15 -19.03 20.37
CA ASN A 171 -23.03 -18.13 21.14
C ASN A 171 -24.45 -18.22 20.60
N GLY A 172 -25.10 -19.37 20.83
CA GLY A 172 -26.51 -19.51 20.63
C GLY A 172 -27.28 -18.69 21.69
N TYR A 173 -28.07 -17.76 21.21
CA TYR A 173 -29.26 -17.26 21.88
C TYR A 173 -30.47 -17.87 21.19
#